data_27292617e87e3eecc5d3ec507acc2935
#
_entry.id   27292617e87e3eecc5d3ec507acc2935
#
_cell.length_a   1.000
_cell.length_b   1.000
_cell.length_c   1.000
_cell.angle_alpha   90.00
_cell.angle_beta   90.00
_cell.angle_gamma   90.00
#
_symmetry.space_group_name_H-M   'P 1'
#
loop_
_entity.id
_entity.type
_entity.pdbx_description
1 polymer ?
#
loop_
_entity_poly.entity_id
_entity_poly.type
_entity_poly.pdbx_seq_one_letter_code
_entity_poly.pdbx_strand_id
1 'polypeptide(L)'
;MFLSQEDFATVVRSTPLISIDLIVENERGEFLLGKRTNRPAQGFWFVPGGRVQKDETLVDAFERLTLAELDLQLPMAAGQFYGVWQHFYDDNFSGTGFSTHYIVLGFRLKVSEADLRLPDSQHDDYRWLAPEALLASDNVHDNSRAYFLAERQAEVPGL
;
A
#
# COMPACT_ATOMS: atom_id res chain seq x y z
N MET A 1 3.95 -9.75 14.66
CA MET A 1 4.94 -10.83 14.70
C MET A 1 5.98 -10.63 13.61
N PHE A 2 7.25 -10.60 14.00
CA PHE A 2 8.34 -10.52 13.04
C PHE A 2 8.87 -11.92 12.74
N LEU A 3 8.93 -12.23 11.45
CA LEU A 3 9.52 -13.48 10.98
C LEU A 3 11.01 -13.26 10.72
N SER A 4 11.81 -14.33 10.89
CA SER A 4 13.19 -14.32 10.39
C SER A 4 13.18 -14.13 8.86
N GLN A 5 14.30 -13.69 8.29
CA GLN A 5 14.41 -13.56 6.84
C GLN A 5 14.15 -14.90 6.13
N GLU A 6 14.64 -15.99 6.72
CA GLU A 6 14.45 -17.33 6.15
C GLU A 6 12.97 -17.74 6.16
N ASP A 7 12.28 -17.55 7.28
CA ASP A 7 10.85 -17.87 7.40
C ASP A 7 10.02 -16.99 6.48
N PHE A 8 10.33 -15.70 6.41
CA PHE A 8 9.62 -14.79 5.53
C PHE A 8 9.84 -15.14 4.06
N ALA A 9 11.04 -15.53 3.67
CA ALA A 9 11.32 -16.00 2.31
C ALA A 9 10.48 -17.22 1.96
N THR A 10 10.33 -18.16 2.88
CA THR A 10 9.49 -19.33 2.69
C THR A 10 8.02 -18.93 2.47
N VAL A 11 7.52 -17.97 3.28
CA VAL A 11 6.15 -17.49 3.15
C VAL A 11 5.95 -16.79 1.79
N VAL A 12 6.83 -15.87 1.42
CA VAL A 12 6.72 -15.13 0.16
C VAL A 12 6.80 -16.05 -1.05
N ARG A 13 7.72 -17.02 -1.01
CA ARG A 13 7.89 -17.97 -2.11
C ARG A 13 6.71 -18.91 -2.27
N SER A 14 6.03 -19.24 -1.19
CA SER A 14 5.11 -20.39 -1.13
C SER A 14 3.63 -20.00 -1.13
N THR A 15 3.28 -18.77 -0.72
CA THR A 15 1.88 -18.35 -0.58
C THR A 15 1.72 -16.89 -0.99
N PRO A 16 0.48 -16.47 -1.37
CA PRO A 16 0.21 -15.03 -1.45
C PRO A 16 0.21 -14.41 -0.07
N LEU A 17 0.57 -13.13 -0.03
CA LEU A 17 0.48 -12.30 1.17
C LEU A 17 -0.81 -11.49 1.12
N ILE A 18 -1.32 -11.10 2.29
CA ILE A 18 -2.49 -10.22 2.40
C ILE A 18 -2.03 -8.87 2.91
N SER A 19 -2.41 -7.81 2.21
CA SER A 19 -2.07 -6.45 2.60
C SER A 19 -3.28 -5.52 2.52
N ILE A 20 -3.13 -4.36 3.15
CA ILE A 20 -4.07 -3.25 3.04
C ILE A 20 -3.33 -2.11 2.38
N ASP A 21 -3.91 -1.54 1.31
CA ASP A 21 -3.43 -0.31 0.70
C ASP A 21 -4.34 0.85 1.12
N LEU A 22 -3.71 1.96 1.44
CA LEU A 22 -4.37 3.18 1.90
C LEU A 22 -4.29 4.22 0.78
N ILE A 23 -5.45 4.52 0.18
CA ILE A 23 -5.57 5.52 -0.88
C ILE A 23 -5.97 6.82 -0.19
N VAL A 24 -4.98 7.61 0.20
CA VAL A 24 -5.12 8.74 1.11
C VAL A 24 -5.23 10.04 0.32
N GLU A 25 -6.38 10.70 0.45
CA GLU A 25 -6.70 11.96 -0.23
C GLU A 25 -6.68 13.11 0.77
N ASN A 26 -6.01 14.22 0.40
CA ASN A 26 -6.01 15.44 1.20
C ASN A 26 -7.15 16.37 0.79
N GLU A 27 -7.21 17.54 1.42
CA GLU A 27 -8.26 18.55 1.19
C GLU A 27 -8.22 19.17 -0.21
N ARG A 28 -7.12 18.99 -0.95
CA ARG A 28 -6.96 19.51 -2.31
C ARG A 28 -7.25 18.47 -3.39
N GLY A 29 -7.71 17.27 -3.01
CA GLY A 29 -7.93 16.20 -3.97
C GLY A 29 -6.66 15.55 -4.49
N GLU A 30 -5.57 15.67 -3.74
CA GLU A 30 -4.29 15.04 -4.05
C GLU A 30 -4.11 13.78 -3.22
N PHE A 31 -3.37 12.82 -3.77
CA PHE A 31 -3.16 11.52 -3.16
C PHE A 31 -1.72 11.32 -2.73
N LEU A 32 -1.55 10.66 -1.59
CA LEU A 32 -0.25 10.42 -0.98
C LEU A 32 0.46 9.24 -1.65
N LEU A 33 1.71 9.46 -2.05
CA LEU A 33 2.61 8.43 -2.53
C LEU A 33 3.92 8.47 -1.75
N GLY A 34 4.51 7.30 -1.52
CA GLY A 34 5.84 7.16 -0.95
C GLY A 34 6.74 6.38 -1.90
N LYS A 35 8.01 6.75 -1.94
CA LYS A 35 9.00 6.06 -2.75
C LYS A 35 9.58 4.88 -1.98
N ARG A 36 9.50 3.68 -2.54
CA ARG A 36 10.02 2.49 -1.87
C ARG A 36 11.55 2.46 -1.84
N THR A 37 12.08 2.16 -0.66
CA THR A 37 13.52 2.01 -0.46
C THR A 37 14.00 0.58 -0.63
N ASN A 38 13.08 -0.40 -0.62
CA ASN A 38 13.40 -1.82 -0.64
C ASN A 38 12.64 -2.55 -1.76
N ARG A 39 13.13 -3.74 -2.14
CA ARG A 39 12.41 -4.66 -3.02
C ARG A 39 11.17 -5.24 -2.32
N PRO A 40 10.11 -5.63 -3.04
CA PRO A 40 9.97 -5.57 -4.50
C PRO A 40 9.71 -4.15 -5.01
N ALA A 41 10.02 -3.92 -6.29
CA ALA A 41 9.78 -2.67 -6.99
C ALA A 41 10.45 -1.45 -6.33
N GLN A 42 11.69 -1.63 -5.88
CA GLN A 42 12.51 -0.57 -5.29
C GLN A 42 12.63 0.63 -6.23
N GLY A 43 12.49 1.82 -5.69
CA GLY A 43 12.61 3.07 -6.45
C GLY A 43 11.31 3.56 -7.08
N PHE A 44 10.24 2.75 -7.06
CA PHE A 44 8.93 3.18 -7.54
C PHE A 44 8.12 3.85 -6.44
N TRP A 45 7.17 4.68 -6.88
CA TRP A 45 6.23 5.37 -5.99
C TRP A 45 4.95 4.54 -5.86
N PHE A 46 4.48 4.41 -4.63
CA PHE A 46 3.30 3.62 -4.27
C PHE A 46 2.41 4.36 -3.28
N VAL A 47 1.12 4.02 -3.27
CA VAL A 47 0.28 4.38 -2.12
C VAL A 47 0.81 3.66 -0.88
N PRO A 48 0.67 4.25 0.32
CA PRO A 48 1.09 3.58 1.55
C PRO A 48 0.24 2.35 1.84
N GLY A 49 0.80 1.45 2.61
CA GLY A 49 0.10 0.23 3.00
C GLY A 49 1.05 -0.75 3.68
N GLY A 50 0.54 -1.94 3.95
CA GLY A 50 1.35 -2.96 4.58
C GLY A 50 0.61 -4.27 4.76
N ARG A 51 1.36 -5.27 5.16
CA ARG A 51 0.90 -6.64 5.29
C ARG A 51 0.05 -6.83 6.55
N VAL A 52 -1.04 -7.58 6.43
CA VAL A 52 -1.77 -8.10 7.58
C VAL A 52 -0.94 -9.23 8.19
N GLN A 53 -0.78 -9.22 9.50
CA GLN A 53 0.03 -10.20 10.20
C GLN A 53 -0.82 -11.39 10.63
N LYS A 54 -0.15 -12.53 10.86
CA LYS A 54 -0.83 -13.73 11.33
C LYS A 54 -1.54 -13.47 12.67
N ASP A 55 -2.78 -13.93 12.76
CA ASP A 55 -3.65 -13.79 13.95
C ASP A 55 -4.06 -12.35 14.27
N GLU A 56 -3.79 -11.42 13.35
CA GLU A 56 -4.23 -10.03 13.47
C GLU A 56 -5.59 -9.87 12.78
N THR A 57 -6.54 -9.21 13.45
CA THR A 57 -7.80 -8.87 12.80
C THR A 57 -7.60 -7.77 11.77
N LEU A 58 -8.49 -7.66 10.79
CA LEU A 58 -8.42 -6.56 9.81
C LEU A 58 -8.57 -5.19 10.48
N VAL A 59 -9.40 -5.10 11.50
CA VAL A 59 -9.59 -3.86 12.27
C VAL A 59 -8.27 -3.44 12.91
N ASP A 60 -7.60 -4.36 13.58
CA ASP A 60 -6.32 -4.07 14.24
C ASP A 60 -5.22 -3.77 13.23
N ALA A 61 -5.19 -4.48 12.11
CA ALA A 61 -4.24 -4.22 11.03
C ALA A 61 -4.41 -2.82 10.45
N PHE A 62 -5.66 -2.42 10.20
CA PHE A 62 -5.96 -1.10 9.66
C PHE A 62 -5.48 0.01 10.61
N GLU A 63 -5.81 -0.08 11.89
CA GLU A 63 -5.38 0.90 12.89
C GLU A 63 -3.85 0.95 13.03
N ARG A 64 -3.21 -0.21 13.05
CA ARG A 64 -1.74 -0.29 13.12
C ARG A 64 -1.08 0.34 11.90
N LEU A 65 -1.61 0.06 10.70
CA LEU A 65 -1.04 0.55 9.45
C LEU A 65 -1.25 2.05 9.29
N THR A 66 -2.42 2.60 9.64
CA THR A 66 -2.60 4.05 9.58
C THR A 66 -1.67 4.76 10.56
N LEU A 67 -1.47 4.20 11.75
CA LEU A 67 -0.52 4.77 12.70
C LEU A 67 0.92 4.68 12.17
N ALA A 68 1.31 3.53 11.62
CA ALA A 68 2.68 3.33 11.11
C ALA A 68 2.99 4.19 9.89
N GLU A 69 2.02 4.32 8.98
CA GLU A 69 2.24 4.99 7.68
C GLU A 69 1.92 6.49 7.71
N LEU A 70 0.99 6.92 8.57
CA LEU A 70 0.49 8.29 8.59
C LEU A 70 0.72 9.01 9.92
N ASP A 71 1.19 8.30 10.94
CA ASP A 71 1.26 8.77 12.33
C ASP A 71 -0.10 9.27 12.85
N LEU A 72 -1.16 8.60 12.39
CA LEU A 72 -2.54 8.93 12.74
C LEU A 72 -3.33 7.64 12.85
N GLN A 73 -3.66 7.22 14.07
CA GLN A 73 -4.41 5.99 14.29
C GLN A 73 -5.88 6.22 13.94
N LEU A 74 -6.33 5.60 12.84
CA LEU A 74 -7.70 5.72 12.36
C LEU A 74 -8.42 4.39 12.49
N PRO A 75 -9.71 4.41 12.88
CA PRO A 75 -10.51 3.20 12.86
C PRO A 75 -10.83 2.78 11.43
N MET A 76 -11.02 1.49 11.22
CA MET A 76 -11.34 0.97 9.89
C MET A 76 -12.61 1.60 9.30
N ALA A 77 -13.56 1.98 10.17
CA ALA A 77 -14.79 2.66 9.76
C ALA A 77 -14.55 4.04 9.14
N ALA A 78 -13.39 4.66 9.37
CA ALA A 78 -13.00 5.91 8.73
C ALA A 78 -12.64 5.72 7.25
N GLY A 79 -12.32 4.50 6.82
CA GLY A 79 -12.00 4.18 5.45
C GLY A 79 -13.22 3.70 4.67
N GLN A 80 -13.20 3.95 3.36
CA GLN A 80 -14.16 3.41 2.42
C GLN A 80 -13.52 2.23 1.69
N PHE A 81 -14.13 1.05 1.79
CA PHE A 81 -13.62 -0.13 1.10
C PHE A 81 -13.65 0.08 -0.42
N TYR A 82 -12.50 -0.08 -1.05
CA TYR A 82 -12.32 0.17 -2.48
C TYR A 82 -12.08 -1.12 -3.29
N GLY A 83 -12.31 -2.26 -2.69
CA GLY A 83 -12.26 -3.56 -3.36
C GLY A 83 -11.02 -4.38 -3.03
N VAL A 84 -11.02 -5.61 -3.57
CA VAL A 84 -9.91 -6.55 -3.47
C VAL A 84 -9.14 -6.53 -4.79
N TRP A 85 -7.83 -6.35 -4.69
CA TRP A 85 -6.92 -6.23 -5.83
C TRP A 85 -5.85 -7.30 -5.79
N GLN A 86 -5.23 -7.60 -6.93
CA GLN A 86 -4.12 -8.54 -7.01
C GLN A 86 -2.88 -7.81 -7.48
N HIS A 87 -1.78 -7.98 -6.75
CA HIS A 87 -0.50 -7.39 -7.12
C HIS A 87 0.55 -8.47 -7.29
N PHE A 88 1.20 -8.48 -8.44
CA PHE A 88 2.27 -9.42 -8.77
C PHE A 88 3.56 -8.66 -9.02
N TYR A 89 4.66 -9.15 -8.45
CA TYR A 89 5.99 -8.61 -8.67
C TYR A 89 6.91 -9.76 -9.05
N ASP A 90 7.79 -9.54 -10.03
CA ASP A 90 8.74 -10.56 -10.49
C ASP A 90 9.86 -10.82 -9.50
N ASP A 91 10.14 -9.85 -8.63
CA ASP A 91 11.18 -9.92 -7.61
C ASP A 91 10.58 -10.06 -6.20
N ASN A 92 11.47 -10.14 -5.21
CA ASN A 92 11.09 -10.23 -3.80
C ASN A 92 12.03 -9.40 -2.94
N PHE A 93 11.75 -9.30 -1.64
CA PHE A 93 12.53 -8.48 -0.71
C PHE A 93 14.02 -8.84 -0.64
N SER A 94 14.38 -10.06 -1.02
CA SER A 94 15.77 -10.57 -0.96
C SER A 94 16.45 -10.66 -2.32
N GLY A 95 15.72 -10.44 -3.43
CA GLY A 95 16.31 -10.51 -4.77
C GLY A 95 15.33 -10.94 -5.85
N THR A 96 15.81 -11.75 -6.79
CA THR A 96 15.06 -12.14 -7.99
C THR A 96 14.78 -13.63 -8.09
N GLY A 97 15.11 -14.40 -7.05
CA GLY A 97 15.01 -15.86 -7.08
C GLY A 97 13.59 -16.41 -7.06
N PHE A 98 12.61 -15.61 -6.64
CA PHE A 98 11.19 -15.94 -6.63
C PHE A 98 10.34 -14.67 -6.66
N SER A 99 9.08 -14.82 -7.05
CA SER A 99 8.13 -13.71 -7.19
C SER A 99 7.46 -13.35 -5.86
N THR A 100 6.77 -12.21 -5.85
CA THR A 100 5.90 -11.79 -4.75
C THR A 100 4.48 -11.65 -5.25
N HIS A 101 3.52 -12.15 -4.48
CA HIS A 101 2.10 -12.09 -4.81
C HIS A 101 1.33 -11.57 -3.61
N TYR A 102 0.55 -10.50 -3.81
CA TYR A 102 -0.31 -9.92 -2.79
C TYR A 102 -1.77 -9.97 -3.19
N ILE A 103 -2.61 -10.33 -2.23
CA ILE A 103 -4.05 -10.04 -2.27
C ILE A 103 -4.23 -8.77 -1.43
N VAL A 104 -4.73 -7.71 -2.04
CA VAL A 104 -4.73 -6.37 -1.44
C VAL A 104 -6.16 -5.89 -1.20
N LEU A 105 -6.41 -5.44 0.01
CA LEU A 105 -7.64 -4.76 0.38
C LEU A 105 -7.40 -3.26 0.25
N GLY A 106 -8.05 -2.63 -0.71
CA GLY A 106 -7.92 -1.18 -0.92
C GLY A 106 -8.92 -0.43 -0.05
N PHE A 107 -8.46 0.65 0.59
CA PHE A 107 -9.30 1.55 1.37
C PHE A 107 -8.99 3.00 1.02
N ARG A 108 -10.04 3.78 0.79
CA ARG A 108 -9.93 5.22 0.59
C ARG A 108 -10.10 5.94 1.92
N LEU A 109 -9.22 6.92 2.14
CA LEU A 109 -9.23 7.76 3.33
C LEU A 109 -9.19 9.22 2.91
N LYS A 110 -9.98 10.06 3.56
CA LYS A 110 -9.86 11.52 3.45
C LYS A 110 -9.25 12.06 4.74
N VAL A 111 -8.18 12.84 4.59
CA VAL A 111 -7.44 13.40 5.72
C VAL A 111 -7.13 14.87 5.48
N SER A 112 -6.83 15.59 6.56
CA SER A 112 -6.22 16.90 6.47
C SER A 112 -4.70 16.72 6.50
N GLU A 113 -4.00 17.25 5.50
CA GLU A 113 -2.54 17.09 5.39
C GLU A 113 -1.82 17.58 6.66
N ALA A 114 -2.35 18.62 7.31
CA ALA A 114 -1.77 19.17 8.53
C ALA A 114 -1.78 18.20 9.71
N ASP A 115 -2.66 17.19 9.69
CA ASP A 115 -2.78 16.18 10.76
C ASP A 115 -1.77 15.04 10.61
N LEU A 116 -1.07 14.96 9.48
CA LEU A 116 -0.17 13.86 9.19
C LEU A 116 1.28 14.18 9.56
N ARG A 117 1.99 13.14 10.03
CA ARG A 117 3.44 13.16 10.21
C ARG A 117 4.00 11.92 9.53
N LEU A 118 4.62 12.11 8.37
CA LEU A 118 5.04 11.00 7.53
C LEU A 118 6.37 10.42 8.03
N PRO A 119 6.43 9.11 8.31
CA PRO A 119 7.64 8.48 8.82
C PRO A 119 8.70 8.30 7.74
N ASP A 120 9.98 8.27 8.15
CA ASP A 120 11.11 8.11 7.23
C ASP A 120 11.53 6.65 7.02
N SER A 121 10.92 5.70 7.73
CA SER A 121 11.45 4.35 7.86
C SER A 121 11.28 3.45 6.63
N GLN A 122 10.23 3.66 5.83
CA GLN A 122 9.90 2.78 4.69
C GLN A 122 10.07 3.46 3.35
N HIS A 123 10.11 4.78 3.32
CA HIS A 123 10.16 5.56 2.11
C HIS A 123 11.21 6.65 2.24
N ASP A 124 11.95 6.89 1.15
CA ASP A 124 12.92 7.98 1.09
C ASP A 124 12.22 9.33 1.02
N ASP A 125 11.04 9.37 0.44
CA ASP A 125 10.39 10.61 0.07
C ASP A 125 8.89 10.39 -0.04
N TYR A 126 8.12 11.49 0.08
CA TYR A 126 6.67 11.49 -0.04
C TYR A 126 6.23 12.59 -0.99
N ARG A 127 5.12 12.35 -1.69
CA ARG A 127 4.50 13.32 -2.59
C ARG A 127 3.00 13.27 -2.49
N TRP A 128 2.39 14.44 -2.64
CA TRP A 128 0.97 14.57 -2.87
C TRP A 128 0.76 14.92 -4.33
N LEU A 129 0.04 14.08 -5.07
CA LEU A 129 -0.19 14.28 -6.50
C LEU A 129 -1.68 14.21 -6.81
N ALA A 130 -2.14 15.15 -7.65
CA ALA A 130 -3.47 15.05 -8.27
C ALA A 130 -3.50 13.81 -9.20
N PRO A 131 -4.69 13.22 -9.43
CA PRO A 131 -4.78 12.02 -10.27
C PRO A 131 -4.13 12.16 -11.65
N GLU A 132 -4.27 13.30 -12.30
CA GLU A 132 -3.68 13.54 -13.63
C GLU A 132 -2.15 13.49 -13.58
N ALA A 133 -1.55 14.11 -12.58
CA ALA A 133 -0.09 14.12 -12.42
C ALA A 133 0.42 12.74 -12.02
N LEU A 134 -0.32 12.04 -11.18
CA LEU A 134 0.01 10.67 -10.75
C LEU A 134 0.01 9.73 -11.94
N LEU A 135 -1.01 9.79 -12.79
CA LEU A 135 -1.11 8.93 -13.97
C LEU A 135 -0.10 9.29 -15.05
N ALA A 136 0.38 10.52 -15.10
CA ALA A 136 1.40 10.96 -16.05
C ALA A 136 2.82 10.61 -15.61
N SER A 137 3.02 10.16 -14.37
CA SER A 137 4.35 9.88 -13.83
C SER A 137 4.76 8.43 -14.11
N ASP A 138 5.85 8.24 -14.85
CA ASP A 138 6.38 6.92 -15.17
C ASP A 138 6.91 6.17 -13.94
N ASN A 139 7.24 6.90 -12.88
CA ASN A 139 7.81 6.32 -11.66
C ASN A 139 6.76 5.83 -10.67
N VAL A 140 5.47 6.13 -10.89
CA VAL A 140 4.39 5.54 -10.10
C VAL A 140 4.15 4.12 -10.61
N HIS A 141 4.23 3.15 -9.72
CA HIS A 141 4.07 1.75 -10.09
C HIS A 141 2.65 1.49 -10.64
N ASP A 142 2.53 0.58 -11.61
CA ASP A 142 1.25 0.23 -12.23
C ASP A 142 0.21 -0.26 -11.21
N ASN A 143 0.64 -0.95 -10.16
CA ASN A 143 -0.27 -1.43 -9.11
C ASN A 143 -0.93 -0.28 -8.33
N SER A 144 -0.24 0.83 -8.10
CA SER A 144 -0.83 2.01 -7.49
C SER A 144 -1.60 2.86 -8.50
N ARG A 145 -1.07 2.97 -9.72
CA ARG A 145 -1.72 3.70 -10.80
C ARG A 145 -3.11 3.13 -11.12
N ALA A 146 -3.25 1.81 -11.02
CA ALA A 146 -4.51 1.11 -11.32
C ALA A 146 -5.70 1.63 -10.50
N TYR A 147 -5.48 2.08 -9.27
CA TYR A 147 -6.54 2.63 -8.43
C TYR A 147 -7.21 3.88 -9.00
N PHE A 148 -6.54 4.57 -9.91
CA PHE A 148 -6.96 5.86 -10.47
C PHE A 148 -7.39 5.78 -11.94
N LEU A 149 -7.25 4.61 -12.56
CA LEU A 149 -7.65 4.40 -13.96
C LEU A 149 -9.12 4.01 -14.03
N ALA A 150 -9.89 4.70 -14.88
CA ALA A 150 -11.32 4.44 -15.03
C ALA A 150 -11.61 3.04 -15.58
N GLU A 151 -10.73 2.52 -16.44
CA GLU A 151 -10.87 1.20 -17.06
C GLU A 151 -10.41 0.05 -16.16
N ARG A 152 -9.75 0.34 -15.04
CA ARG A 152 -9.31 -0.70 -14.11
C ARG A 152 -10.30 -0.84 -12.97
N GLN A 153 -10.58 -2.08 -12.64
CA GLN A 153 -11.51 -2.42 -11.57
C GLN A 153 -10.87 -3.42 -10.63
N ALA A 154 -11.30 -3.37 -9.37
CA ALA A 154 -10.91 -4.37 -8.39
C ALA A 154 -11.37 -5.76 -8.85
N GLU A 155 -10.63 -6.80 -8.46
CA GLU A 155 -11.02 -8.20 -8.70
C GLU A 155 -12.33 -8.51 -8.00
N VAL A 156 -12.52 -7.94 -6.79
CA VAL A 156 -13.81 -7.92 -6.09
C VAL A 156 -14.12 -6.46 -5.80
N PRO A 157 -15.21 -5.91 -6.35
CA PRO A 157 -15.53 -4.48 -6.16
C PRO A 157 -15.82 -4.13 -4.71
N GLY A 158 -15.53 -2.88 -4.36
CA GLY A 158 -15.98 -2.28 -3.11
C GLY A 158 -17.45 -1.93 -3.14
N LEU A 159 -17.99 -1.53 -2.00
CA LEU A 159 -19.38 -1.10 -1.86
C LEU A 159 -19.56 0.36 -2.25
#